data_e73932835c8a724522a5b46daa5a00bd
#
_entry.id   e73932835c8a724522a5b46daa5a00bd
#
_cell.length_a   1.000
_cell.length_b   1.000
_cell.length_c   1.000
_cell.angle_alpha   90.00
_cell.angle_beta   90.00
_cell.angle_gamma   90.00
#
_symmetry.space_group_name_H-M   'P 1'
#
loop_
_entity.id
_entity.type
_entity.pdbx_description
1 polymer ?
#
loop_
_entity_poly.entity_id
_entity_poly.type
_entity_poly.pdbx_seq_one_letter_code
_entity_poly.pdbx_strand_id
1 'polypeptide(L)'
;MVYKKALHIAWVMFVRSVYSLLWCLTIVGGFIKIYSYKLVPMIIAENPELSAKEAIKLSEDMMKGYKWRAFLIDLSFIGWDILNILTLQILGVFFLEPYKRMTTVELYMTLREKAKERDIENADRMCDKLLESEVTSGIYPINEYFITVPKGKKWIQEDYERDYGLSSLILIFFTFAMIGWLWEVLLFLFTRGEFINRGTSHGPWLPIYGVGGTVVLIVLKKFRNKPWLTFLLSMVLCGVIEYFTSLILEKVQGMRWWDYSGYFMNFQGRICLEGLAVFALGGCAAVYLVAPSLDHLFCKIPMKIKKIICVVLVVLFVADMAYSAFVPNIGEGITDNDVARIEIKNPTY
;
A
#
# COMPACT_ATOMS: atom_id res chain seq x y z
N MET A 1 -27.05 -0.07 -26.43
CA MET A 1 -25.83 -0.50 -27.15
C MET A 1 -24.75 -1.02 -26.21
N VAL A 2 -24.43 -0.33 -25.10
CA VAL A 2 -23.39 -0.69 -24.10
C VAL A 2 -23.65 -2.08 -23.48
N TYR A 3 -24.87 -2.43 -23.08
CA TYR A 3 -25.20 -3.74 -22.48
C TYR A 3 -24.93 -4.94 -23.38
N LYS A 4 -25.18 -4.83 -24.70
CA LYS A 4 -24.93 -5.93 -25.64
C LYS A 4 -23.42 -6.20 -25.78
N LYS A 5 -22.61 -5.15 -25.80
CA LYS A 5 -21.12 -5.29 -25.82
C LYS A 5 -20.61 -5.91 -24.54
N ALA A 6 -21.12 -5.49 -23.37
CA ALA A 6 -20.74 -6.06 -22.08
C ALA A 6 -21.05 -7.55 -21.95
N LEU A 7 -22.25 -7.97 -22.39
CA LEU A 7 -22.63 -9.39 -22.41
C LEU A 7 -21.77 -10.21 -23.38
N HIS A 8 -21.41 -9.64 -24.52
CA HIS A 8 -20.51 -10.32 -25.47
C HIS A 8 -19.11 -10.49 -24.90
N ILE A 9 -18.54 -9.45 -24.28
CA ILE A 9 -17.25 -9.52 -23.59
C ILE A 9 -17.28 -10.59 -22.49
N ALA A 10 -18.33 -10.60 -21.66
CA ALA A 10 -18.53 -11.60 -20.63
C ALA A 10 -18.60 -13.03 -21.21
N TRP A 11 -19.28 -13.20 -22.33
CA TRP A 11 -19.35 -14.48 -23.05
C TRP A 11 -17.99 -14.94 -23.55
N VAL A 12 -17.20 -14.06 -24.17
CA VAL A 12 -15.84 -14.38 -24.64
C VAL A 12 -14.95 -14.79 -23.48
N MET A 13 -15.02 -14.07 -22.35
CA MET A 13 -14.27 -14.38 -21.15
C MET A 13 -14.68 -15.72 -20.52
N PHE A 14 -15.99 -16.02 -20.54
CA PHE A 14 -16.51 -17.31 -20.10
C PHE A 14 -15.99 -18.45 -20.98
N VAL A 15 -16.10 -18.34 -22.30
CA VAL A 15 -15.58 -19.34 -23.25
C VAL A 15 -14.08 -19.56 -23.04
N ARG A 16 -13.29 -18.47 -22.92
CA ARG A 16 -11.85 -18.57 -22.59
C ARG A 16 -11.62 -19.37 -21.30
N SER A 17 -12.40 -19.11 -20.26
CA SER A 17 -12.27 -19.80 -18.96
C SER A 17 -12.58 -21.31 -19.09
N VAL A 18 -13.63 -21.65 -19.82
CA VAL A 18 -13.99 -23.05 -20.11
C VAL A 18 -12.88 -23.75 -20.88
N TYR A 19 -12.34 -23.12 -21.93
CA TYR A 19 -11.20 -23.69 -22.68
C TYR A 19 -9.97 -23.87 -21.78
N SER A 20 -9.68 -22.89 -20.94
CA SER A 20 -8.55 -23.01 -19.98
C SER A 20 -8.75 -24.16 -19.01
N LEU A 21 -9.96 -24.34 -18.47
CA LEU A 21 -10.31 -25.41 -17.55
C LEU A 21 -10.18 -26.81 -18.22
N LEU A 22 -10.70 -26.94 -19.45
CA LEU A 22 -10.60 -28.20 -20.22
C LEU A 22 -9.14 -28.59 -20.46
N TRP A 23 -8.28 -27.63 -20.78
CA TRP A 23 -6.86 -27.89 -20.97
C TRP A 23 -6.13 -28.19 -19.65
N CYS A 24 -6.61 -27.68 -18.49
CA CYS A 24 -6.06 -28.01 -17.19
C CYS A 24 -6.24 -29.49 -16.82
N LEU A 25 -7.13 -30.24 -17.48
CA LEU A 25 -7.22 -31.70 -17.34
C LEU A 25 -5.94 -32.40 -17.83
N THR A 26 -5.17 -31.76 -18.69
CA THR A 26 -3.84 -32.19 -19.09
C THR A 26 -2.81 -31.24 -18.50
N ILE A 27 -2.00 -31.69 -17.55
CA ILE A 27 -1.06 -30.84 -16.79
C ILE A 27 -0.19 -29.97 -17.73
N VAL A 28 0.45 -30.59 -18.72
CA VAL A 28 1.33 -29.88 -19.68
C VAL A 28 0.53 -28.98 -20.62
N GLY A 29 -0.61 -29.45 -21.13
CA GLY A 29 -1.47 -28.70 -22.02
C GLY A 29 -2.08 -27.48 -21.33
N GLY A 30 -2.53 -27.63 -20.08
CA GLY A 30 -3.05 -26.55 -19.25
C GLY A 30 -2.03 -25.44 -19.09
N PHE A 31 -0.79 -25.78 -18.71
CA PHE A 31 0.29 -24.80 -18.56
C PHE A 31 0.56 -24.02 -19.86
N ILE A 32 0.67 -24.70 -21.01
CA ILE A 32 0.90 -24.04 -22.29
C ILE A 32 -0.27 -23.14 -22.70
N LYS A 33 -1.52 -23.57 -22.45
CA LYS A 33 -2.72 -22.87 -22.90
C LYS A 33 -3.07 -21.67 -22.00
N ILE A 34 -2.76 -21.68 -20.72
CA ILE A 34 -2.88 -20.52 -19.83
C ILE A 34 -2.11 -19.33 -20.42
N TYR A 35 -0.86 -19.57 -20.85
CA TYR A 35 -0.07 -18.51 -21.50
C TYR A 35 -0.55 -18.20 -22.92
N SER A 36 -1.07 -19.16 -23.65
CA SER A 36 -1.66 -18.90 -24.97
C SER A 36 -2.85 -17.96 -24.93
N TYR A 37 -3.67 -18.03 -23.89
CA TYR A 37 -4.90 -17.23 -23.73
C TYR A 37 -4.70 -15.97 -22.90
N LYS A 38 -3.46 -15.66 -22.51
CA LYS A 38 -3.15 -14.54 -21.61
C LYS A 38 -3.58 -13.19 -22.14
N LEU A 39 -3.53 -12.98 -23.46
CA LEU A 39 -3.83 -11.69 -24.09
C LEU A 39 -5.31 -11.51 -24.50
N VAL A 40 -6.15 -12.55 -24.41
CA VAL A 40 -7.57 -12.47 -24.78
C VAL A 40 -8.31 -11.29 -24.14
N PRO A 41 -8.12 -10.97 -22.84
CA PRO A 41 -8.80 -9.83 -22.22
C PRO A 41 -8.47 -8.49 -22.89
N MET A 42 -7.21 -8.29 -23.30
CA MET A 42 -6.75 -7.07 -23.95
C MET A 42 -7.26 -6.98 -25.38
N ILE A 43 -7.23 -8.07 -26.12
CA ILE A 43 -7.74 -8.17 -27.49
C ILE A 43 -9.24 -7.82 -27.54
N ILE A 44 -10.04 -8.39 -26.64
CA ILE A 44 -11.47 -8.14 -26.62
C ILE A 44 -11.84 -6.76 -26.07
N ALA A 45 -10.98 -6.17 -25.22
CA ALA A 45 -11.15 -4.81 -24.76
C ALA A 45 -10.92 -3.80 -25.89
N GLU A 46 -9.92 -4.05 -26.75
CA GLU A 46 -9.63 -3.23 -27.93
C GLU A 46 -10.68 -3.43 -29.03
N ASN A 47 -11.07 -4.66 -29.31
CA ASN A 47 -12.09 -4.97 -30.32
C ASN A 47 -13.21 -5.86 -29.75
N PRO A 48 -14.28 -5.27 -29.19
CA PRO A 48 -15.40 -6.01 -28.61
C PRO A 48 -16.26 -6.78 -29.62
N GLU A 49 -15.97 -6.69 -30.92
CA GLU A 49 -16.79 -7.32 -31.98
C GLU A 49 -16.19 -8.66 -32.44
N LEU A 50 -14.96 -8.98 -31.96
CA LEU A 50 -14.34 -10.27 -32.23
C LEU A 50 -15.12 -11.40 -31.56
N SER A 51 -15.33 -12.49 -32.30
CA SER A 51 -15.89 -13.71 -31.71
C SER A 51 -14.91 -14.35 -30.72
N ALA A 52 -15.40 -15.16 -29.78
CA ALA A 52 -14.57 -15.86 -28.82
C ALA A 52 -13.47 -16.71 -29.48
N LYS A 53 -13.80 -17.36 -30.58
CA LYS A 53 -12.86 -18.21 -31.33
C LYS A 53 -11.77 -17.39 -31.99
N GLU A 54 -12.10 -16.25 -32.59
CA GLU A 54 -11.12 -15.35 -33.23
C GLU A 54 -10.20 -14.71 -32.19
N ALA A 55 -10.75 -14.22 -31.08
CA ALA A 55 -9.96 -13.62 -30.01
C ALA A 55 -8.98 -14.62 -29.36
N ILE A 56 -9.42 -15.87 -29.15
CA ILE A 56 -8.58 -16.94 -28.61
C ILE A 56 -7.47 -17.30 -29.62
N LYS A 57 -7.82 -17.48 -30.90
CA LYS A 57 -6.83 -17.82 -31.94
C LYS A 57 -5.80 -16.70 -32.10
N LEU A 58 -6.23 -15.44 -32.14
CA LEU A 58 -5.34 -14.30 -32.23
C LEU A 58 -4.37 -14.25 -31.03
N SER A 59 -4.87 -14.46 -29.81
CA SER A 59 -4.01 -14.54 -28.61
C SER A 59 -2.99 -15.69 -28.70
N GLU A 60 -3.39 -16.87 -29.19
CA GLU A 60 -2.49 -18.01 -29.39
C GLU A 60 -1.36 -17.69 -30.36
N ASP A 61 -1.71 -17.08 -31.50
CA ASP A 61 -0.73 -16.74 -32.55
C ASP A 61 0.20 -15.62 -32.12
N MET A 62 -0.29 -14.62 -31.41
CA MET A 62 0.54 -13.56 -30.82
C MET A 62 1.52 -14.12 -29.79
N MET A 63 1.09 -15.06 -28.95
CA MET A 63 1.90 -15.67 -27.90
C MET A 63 2.84 -16.77 -28.40
N LYS A 64 2.81 -17.11 -29.68
CA LYS A 64 3.70 -18.11 -30.27
C LYS A 64 5.14 -17.63 -30.24
N GLY A 65 6.00 -18.42 -29.57
CA GLY A 65 7.40 -18.07 -29.32
C GLY A 65 7.65 -17.19 -28.08
N TYR A 66 6.61 -16.66 -27.44
CA TYR A 66 6.75 -15.75 -26.28
C TYR A 66 6.24 -16.35 -24.96
N LYS A 67 5.63 -17.55 -24.97
CA LYS A 67 5.04 -18.20 -23.78
C LYS A 67 6.05 -18.39 -22.66
N TRP A 68 7.27 -18.83 -23.00
CA TRP A 68 8.34 -19.00 -22.03
C TRP A 68 8.78 -17.68 -21.38
N ARG A 69 8.88 -16.62 -22.17
CA ARG A 69 9.20 -15.27 -21.63
C ARG A 69 8.10 -14.77 -20.72
N ALA A 70 6.82 -14.97 -21.07
CA ALA A 70 5.70 -14.61 -20.21
C ALA A 70 5.69 -15.42 -18.91
N PHE A 71 6.07 -16.69 -18.95
CA PHE A 71 6.26 -17.51 -17.75
C PHE A 71 7.37 -16.96 -16.86
N LEU A 72 8.52 -16.58 -17.42
CA LEU A 72 9.62 -15.99 -16.63
C LEU A 72 9.22 -14.65 -16.00
N ILE A 73 8.38 -13.85 -16.66
CA ILE A 73 7.81 -12.63 -16.07
C ILE A 73 6.95 -12.99 -14.87
N ASP A 74 6.04 -13.95 -14.99
CA ASP A 74 5.19 -14.37 -13.87
C ASP A 74 6.03 -14.99 -12.72
N LEU A 75 7.07 -15.75 -13.06
CA LEU A 75 8.01 -16.33 -12.10
C LEU A 75 8.73 -15.24 -11.29
N SER A 76 9.05 -14.11 -11.90
CA SER A 76 9.69 -12.99 -11.22
C SER A 76 8.81 -12.36 -10.13
N PHE A 77 7.49 -12.61 -10.16
CA PHE A 77 6.57 -12.13 -9.15
C PHE A 77 6.42 -13.06 -7.94
N ILE A 78 6.97 -14.27 -7.96
CA ILE A 78 6.78 -15.24 -6.86
C ILE A 78 7.24 -14.67 -5.52
N GLY A 79 8.36 -13.96 -5.45
CA GLY A 79 8.82 -13.33 -4.22
C GLY A 79 7.83 -12.28 -3.70
N TRP A 80 7.22 -11.53 -4.59
CA TRP A 80 6.17 -10.56 -4.25
C TRP A 80 4.87 -11.25 -3.84
N ASP A 81 4.51 -12.39 -4.43
CA ASP A 81 3.35 -13.17 -4.04
C ASP A 81 3.49 -13.75 -2.63
N ILE A 82 4.69 -14.24 -2.28
CA ILE A 82 5.00 -14.68 -0.91
C ILE A 82 4.85 -13.50 0.07
N LEU A 83 5.41 -12.35 -0.27
CA LEU A 83 5.28 -11.14 0.56
C LEU A 83 3.82 -10.69 0.68
N ASN A 84 3.03 -10.84 -0.39
CA ASN A 84 1.61 -10.53 -0.37
C ASN A 84 0.81 -11.43 0.60
N ILE A 85 1.15 -12.71 0.67
CA ILE A 85 0.55 -13.62 1.65
C ILE A 85 0.90 -13.18 3.07
N LEU A 86 2.17 -12.83 3.33
CA LEU A 86 2.63 -12.35 4.63
C LEU A 86 1.96 -11.04 5.07
N THR A 87 1.57 -10.20 4.12
CA THR A 87 0.86 -8.92 4.37
C THR A 87 -0.67 -9.07 4.33
N LEU A 88 -1.21 -10.27 4.50
CA LEU A 88 -2.65 -10.58 4.45
C LEU A 88 -3.33 -10.00 3.19
N GLN A 89 -2.63 -10.06 2.04
CA GLN A 89 -3.05 -9.58 0.72
C GLN A 89 -3.19 -8.06 0.58
N ILE A 90 -2.83 -7.28 1.59
CA ILE A 90 -2.86 -5.80 1.51
C ILE A 90 -1.95 -5.31 0.39
N LEU A 91 -0.73 -5.85 0.31
CA LEU A 91 0.23 -5.52 -0.76
C LEU A 91 -0.33 -5.84 -2.16
N GLY A 92 -1.11 -6.92 -2.27
CA GLY A 92 -1.75 -7.33 -3.51
C GLY A 92 -2.68 -6.28 -4.05
N VAL A 93 -3.60 -5.80 -3.23
CA VAL A 93 -4.64 -4.87 -3.65
C VAL A 93 -4.05 -3.53 -4.09
N PHE A 94 -3.10 -2.98 -3.34
CA PHE A 94 -2.62 -1.61 -3.59
C PHE A 94 -1.43 -1.52 -4.55
N PHE A 95 -0.62 -2.55 -4.64
CA PHE A 95 0.61 -2.51 -5.43
C PHE A 95 0.75 -3.68 -6.41
N LEU A 96 0.70 -4.92 -5.93
CA LEU A 96 1.13 -6.07 -6.73
C LEU A 96 0.19 -6.36 -7.90
N GLU A 97 -1.14 -6.34 -7.67
CA GLU A 97 -2.12 -6.59 -8.73
C GLU A 97 -2.12 -5.50 -9.82
N PRO A 98 -2.11 -4.18 -9.48
CA PRO A 98 -1.91 -3.14 -10.49
C PRO A 98 -0.61 -3.32 -11.28
N TYR A 99 0.50 -3.65 -10.61
CA TYR A 99 1.79 -3.83 -11.27
C TYR A 99 1.81 -5.02 -12.22
N LYS A 100 1.26 -6.18 -11.81
CA LYS A 100 1.11 -7.36 -12.69
C LYS A 100 0.24 -7.06 -13.92
N ARG A 101 -0.84 -6.29 -13.72
CA ARG A 101 -1.73 -5.88 -14.83
C ARG A 101 -1.00 -4.96 -15.80
N MET A 102 -0.27 -3.96 -15.32
CA MET A 102 0.53 -3.06 -16.17
C MET A 102 1.60 -3.83 -16.95
N THR A 103 2.30 -4.78 -16.31
CA THR A 103 3.27 -5.65 -17.00
C THR A 103 2.62 -6.51 -18.10
N THR A 104 1.38 -6.96 -17.87
CA THR A 104 0.64 -7.72 -18.89
C THR A 104 0.20 -6.82 -20.06
N VAL A 105 -0.20 -5.58 -19.77
CA VAL A 105 -0.54 -4.58 -20.80
C VAL A 105 0.70 -4.24 -21.63
N GLU A 106 1.86 -4.04 -21.03
CA GLU A 106 3.12 -3.77 -21.73
C GLU A 106 3.52 -4.94 -22.65
N LEU A 107 3.37 -6.17 -22.15
CA LEU A 107 3.56 -7.36 -22.98
C LEU A 107 2.59 -7.37 -24.18
N TYR A 108 1.32 -7.02 -23.96
CA TYR A 108 0.33 -6.94 -25.03
C TYR A 108 0.72 -5.87 -26.07
N MET A 109 1.08 -4.67 -25.65
CA MET A 109 1.47 -3.58 -26.55
C MET A 109 2.65 -3.98 -27.43
N THR A 110 3.70 -4.56 -26.83
CA THR A 110 4.87 -5.07 -27.56
C THR A 110 4.50 -6.16 -28.57
N LEU A 111 3.62 -7.08 -28.20
CA LEU A 111 3.23 -8.18 -29.10
C LEU A 111 2.20 -7.76 -30.14
N ARG A 112 1.41 -6.74 -29.87
CA ARG A 112 0.44 -6.15 -30.81
C ARG A 112 1.16 -5.55 -32.03
N GLU A 113 2.20 -4.76 -31.82
CA GLU A 113 3.03 -4.22 -32.90
C GLU A 113 3.62 -5.35 -33.75
N LYS A 114 4.22 -6.34 -33.11
CA LYS A 114 4.79 -7.52 -33.82
C LYS A 114 3.75 -8.37 -34.52
N ALA A 115 2.51 -8.42 -34.05
CA ALA A 115 1.44 -9.16 -34.69
C ALA A 115 1.03 -8.48 -35.99
N LYS A 116 0.99 -7.15 -36.03
CA LYS A 116 0.73 -6.37 -37.24
C LYS A 116 1.87 -6.50 -38.24
N GLU A 117 3.14 -6.38 -37.78
CA GLU A 117 4.32 -6.58 -38.63
C GLU A 117 4.39 -7.96 -39.28
N ARG A 118 3.87 -9.00 -38.61
CA ARG A 118 3.87 -10.38 -39.06
C ARG A 118 2.63 -10.78 -39.87
N ASP A 119 1.71 -9.86 -40.08
CA ASP A 119 0.44 -10.07 -40.80
C ASP A 119 -0.34 -11.29 -40.25
N ILE A 120 -0.42 -11.38 -38.90
CA ILE A 120 -1.18 -12.45 -38.25
C ILE A 120 -2.68 -12.26 -38.53
N GLU A 121 -3.38 -13.34 -38.85
CA GLU A 121 -4.81 -13.34 -39.15
C GLU A 121 -5.63 -12.58 -38.07
N ASN A 122 -6.42 -11.62 -38.47
CA ASN A 122 -7.19 -10.69 -37.66
C ASN A 122 -6.37 -9.66 -36.86
N ALA A 123 -5.07 -9.53 -37.07
CA ALA A 123 -4.27 -8.48 -36.41
C ALA A 123 -4.64 -7.07 -36.89
N ASP A 124 -5.06 -6.95 -38.15
CA ASP A 124 -5.59 -5.73 -38.77
C ASP A 124 -6.86 -5.19 -38.07
N ARG A 125 -7.62 -6.08 -37.43
CA ARG A 125 -8.84 -5.73 -36.68
C ARG A 125 -8.55 -5.15 -35.28
N MET A 126 -7.29 -5.20 -34.83
CA MET A 126 -6.85 -4.49 -33.63
C MET A 126 -6.58 -3.02 -33.99
N CYS A 127 -7.66 -2.26 -34.16
CA CYS A 127 -7.64 -0.87 -34.60
C CYS A 127 -8.15 0.04 -33.49
N ASP A 128 -7.28 0.39 -32.55
CA ASP A 128 -7.56 1.48 -31.62
C ASP A 128 -6.92 2.77 -32.14
N LYS A 129 -7.77 3.74 -32.50
CA LYS A 129 -7.33 5.05 -33.02
C LYS A 129 -6.37 5.78 -32.07
N LEU A 130 -6.48 5.51 -30.76
CA LEU A 130 -5.60 6.10 -29.75
C LEU A 130 -4.20 5.45 -29.75
N LEU A 131 -4.13 4.16 -30.08
CA LEU A 131 -2.88 3.38 -30.15
C LEU A 131 -2.19 3.50 -31.53
N GLU A 132 -2.96 3.86 -32.56
CA GLU A 132 -2.46 3.92 -33.95
C GLU A 132 -2.10 5.32 -34.43
N SER A 133 -2.41 6.36 -33.63
CA SER A 133 -1.92 7.69 -33.94
C SER A 133 -0.39 7.65 -33.87
N GLU A 134 0.26 8.08 -34.93
CA GLU A 134 1.72 8.17 -35.02
C GLU A 134 2.27 8.91 -33.80
N VAL A 135 2.81 8.15 -32.86
CA VAL A 135 3.66 8.71 -31.81
C VAL A 135 4.94 9.11 -32.51
N THR A 136 4.99 10.34 -33.02
CA THR A 136 6.21 10.92 -33.52
C THR A 136 7.26 10.83 -32.43
N SER A 137 8.18 9.89 -32.63
CA SER A 137 9.46 9.75 -31.97
C SER A 137 9.51 10.06 -30.47
N GLY A 138 9.34 9.03 -29.64
CA GLY A 138 9.98 8.95 -28.30
C GLY A 138 9.56 9.96 -27.25
N ILE A 139 8.65 10.85 -27.55
CA ILE A 139 8.07 11.80 -26.61
C ILE A 139 6.64 11.34 -26.39
N TYR A 140 6.31 10.92 -25.17
CA TYR A 140 4.92 10.81 -24.73
C TYR A 140 4.21 12.11 -25.13
N PRO A 141 3.13 12.06 -25.92
CA PRO A 141 2.45 13.26 -26.37
C PRO A 141 1.89 13.98 -25.15
N ILE A 142 2.57 15.04 -24.74
CA ILE A 142 2.23 15.82 -23.55
C ILE A 142 0.87 16.54 -23.73
N ASN A 143 0.39 16.73 -24.96
CA ASN A 143 -0.74 17.60 -25.21
C ASN A 143 -1.97 16.97 -25.90
N GLU A 144 -1.89 15.81 -26.53
CA GLU A 144 -3.01 15.26 -27.31
C GLU A 144 -3.65 14.01 -26.72
N TYR A 145 -2.95 13.29 -25.83
CA TYR A 145 -3.47 12.15 -25.10
C TYR A 145 -3.60 12.43 -23.62
N PHE A 146 -4.09 13.59 -23.28
CA PHE A 146 -4.84 13.63 -22.05
C PHE A 146 -6.03 12.70 -22.28
N ILE A 147 -5.91 11.44 -21.89
CA ILE A 147 -7.05 10.81 -21.25
C ILE A 147 -7.59 11.93 -20.40
N THR A 148 -8.71 12.51 -20.78
CA THR A 148 -9.46 13.41 -19.93
C THR A 148 -9.69 12.57 -18.69
N VAL A 149 -8.74 12.67 -17.75
CA VAL A 149 -8.84 12.05 -16.46
C VAL A 149 -10.21 12.49 -16.02
N PRO A 150 -11.19 11.55 -15.90
CA PRO A 150 -12.52 11.94 -15.50
C PRO A 150 -12.30 12.96 -14.41
N LYS A 151 -13.02 14.09 -14.40
CA LYS A 151 -12.96 15.12 -13.35
C LYS A 151 -13.46 14.55 -12.01
N GLY A 152 -13.17 13.28 -11.77
CA GLY A 152 -13.17 12.64 -10.49
C GLY A 152 -12.06 13.31 -9.68
N LYS A 153 -12.43 13.90 -8.56
CA LYS A 153 -11.50 14.42 -7.57
C LYS A 153 -10.28 13.50 -7.54
N LYS A 154 -9.11 13.98 -7.96
CA LYS A 154 -7.85 13.29 -7.69
C LYS A 154 -7.72 13.29 -6.17
N TRP A 155 -8.03 12.20 -5.54
CA TRP A 155 -8.00 12.03 -4.09
C TRP A 155 -6.58 12.13 -3.56
N ILE A 156 -5.60 11.82 -4.42
CA ILE A 156 -4.18 11.79 -4.06
C ILE A 156 -3.42 12.42 -5.22
N GLN A 157 -2.91 13.61 -5.03
CA GLN A 157 -1.83 14.17 -5.84
C GLN A 157 -0.53 13.78 -5.15
N GLU A 158 0.05 12.70 -5.60
CA GLU A 158 1.22 12.06 -5.01
C GLU A 158 2.49 12.77 -5.43
N ASP A 159 2.76 13.91 -4.85
CA ASP A 159 4.09 14.50 -4.87
C ASP A 159 4.84 14.07 -3.60
N TYR A 160 5.28 12.81 -3.59
CA TYR A 160 6.04 12.25 -2.47
C TYR A 160 7.48 12.78 -2.39
N GLU A 161 7.97 13.47 -3.42
CA GLU A 161 9.31 14.08 -3.45
C GLU A 161 9.37 15.46 -2.82
N ARG A 162 8.19 16.05 -2.53
CA ARG A 162 8.10 17.41 -2.00
C ARG A 162 8.78 17.59 -0.65
N ASP A 163 9.25 18.81 -0.42
CA ASP A 163 9.79 19.24 0.85
C ASP A 163 8.70 19.80 1.78
N TYR A 164 8.74 19.38 3.01
CA TYR A 164 7.80 19.84 4.03
C TYR A 164 8.41 21.01 4.81
N GLY A 165 7.70 22.12 4.86
CA GLY A 165 8.08 23.25 5.73
C GLY A 165 7.86 22.91 7.21
N LEU A 166 8.57 23.60 8.11
CA LEU A 166 8.51 23.35 9.55
C LEU A 166 7.07 23.31 10.10
N SER A 167 6.23 24.27 9.70
CA SER A 167 4.82 24.31 10.15
C SER A 167 4.02 23.10 9.66
N SER A 168 4.31 22.58 8.46
CA SER A 168 3.70 21.35 7.96
C SER A 168 4.18 20.14 8.74
N LEU A 169 5.46 20.04 9.03
CA LEU A 169 6.01 18.94 9.84
C LEU A 169 5.41 18.90 11.26
N ILE A 170 5.22 20.06 11.89
CA ILE A 170 4.56 20.15 13.19
C ILE A 170 3.12 19.63 13.10
N LEU A 171 2.34 20.06 12.10
CA LEU A 171 0.98 19.59 11.92
C LEU A 171 0.91 18.09 11.56
N ILE A 172 1.84 17.60 10.75
CA ILE A 172 1.98 16.18 10.42
C ILE A 172 2.29 15.36 11.68
N PHE A 173 3.22 15.83 12.52
CA PHE A 173 3.53 15.20 13.80
C PHE A 173 2.29 15.01 14.65
N PHE A 174 1.50 16.08 14.88
CA PHE A 174 0.28 16.00 15.67
C PHE A 174 -0.77 15.11 15.02
N THR A 175 -0.91 15.18 13.70
CA THR A 175 -1.86 14.33 12.98
C THR A 175 -1.50 12.85 13.15
N PHE A 176 -0.23 12.48 13.00
CA PHE A 176 0.22 11.09 13.21
C PHE A 176 0.07 10.65 14.67
N ALA A 177 0.39 11.52 15.61
CA ALA A 177 0.19 11.24 17.04
C ALA A 177 -1.27 10.99 17.39
N MET A 178 -2.19 11.79 16.82
CA MET A 178 -3.65 11.62 17.00
C MET A 178 -4.19 10.39 16.28
N ILE A 179 -3.72 10.10 15.06
CA ILE A 179 -4.10 8.89 14.31
C ILE A 179 -3.64 7.64 15.08
N GLY A 180 -2.41 7.63 15.61
CA GLY A 180 -1.91 6.53 16.42
C GLY A 180 -2.72 6.32 17.70
N TRP A 181 -3.07 7.41 18.38
CA TRP A 181 -3.93 7.36 19.56
C TRP A 181 -5.32 6.82 19.21
N LEU A 182 -5.94 7.32 18.16
CA LEU A 182 -7.26 6.87 17.70
C LEU A 182 -7.23 5.38 17.31
N TRP A 183 -6.17 4.94 16.63
CA TRP A 183 -5.98 3.55 16.26
C TRP A 183 -5.97 2.64 17.49
N GLU A 184 -5.17 2.96 18.51
CA GLU A 184 -5.09 2.14 19.72
C GLU A 184 -6.39 2.16 20.52
N VAL A 185 -7.02 3.34 20.67
CA VAL A 185 -8.32 3.46 21.36
C VAL A 185 -9.38 2.63 20.65
N LEU A 186 -9.47 2.69 19.32
CA LEU A 186 -10.43 1.88 18.56
C LEU A 186 -10.12 0.40 18.66
N LEU A 187 -8.85 0.00 18.58
CA LEU A 187 -8.46 -1.39 18.73
C LEU A 187 -8.92 -1.95 20.07
N PHE A 188 -8.71 -1.23 21.16
CA PHE A 188 -9.16 -1.64 22.51
C PHE A 188 -10.68 -1.62 22.64
N LEU A 189 -11.35 -0.63 22.08
CA LEU A 189 -12.81 -0.56 22.07
C LEU A 189 -13.43 -1.80 21.37
N PHE A 190 -12.85 -2.22 20.23
CA PHE A 190 -13.35 -3.38 19.50
C PHE A 190 -12.96 -4.73 20.14
N THR A 191 -11.82 -4.79 20.81
CA THR A 191 -11.33 -6.05 21.41
C THR A 191 -11.83 -6.27 22.83
N ARG A 192 -12.01 -5.22 23.63
CA ARG A 192 -12.43 -5.26 25.04
C ARG A 192 -13.79 -4.67 25.31
N GLY A 193 -14.39 -3.93 24.37
CA GLY A 193 -15.69 -3.29 24.54
C GLY A 193 -15.66 -2.02 25.39
N GLU A 194 -14.49 -1.53 25.79
CA GLU A 194 -14.31 -0.41 26.69
C GLU A 194 -13.48 0.71 26.06
N PHE A 195 -13.86 1.96 26.34
CA PHE A 195 -13.06 3.12 25.94
C PHE A 195 -11.93 3.34 26.94
N ILE A 196 -10.70 3.13 26.47
CA ILE A 196 -9.48 3.33 27.28
C ILE A 196 -8.63 4.41 26.60
N ASN A 197 -8.31 5.48 27.34
CA ASN A 197 -7.37 6.49 26.86
C ASN A 197 -5.96 5.93 26.87
N ARG A 198 -5.44 5.59 25.69
CA ARG A 198 -4.14 4.93 25.54
C ARG A 198 -2.98 5.92 25.61
N GLY A 199 -1.85 5.45 26.15
CA GLY A 199 -0.59 6.19 26.24
C GLY A 199 -0.34 6.84 27.59
N THR A 200 0.87 7.35 27.79
CA THR A 200 1.35 7.93 29.03
C THR A 200 0.78 9.32 29.33
N SER A 201 0.25 9.97 28.30
CA SER A 201 -0.32 11.33 28.36
C SER A 201 -1.85 11.31 28.43
N HIS A 202 -2.44 12.41 28.88
CA HIS A 202 -3.89 12.55 29.02
C HIS A 202 -4.57 13.04 27.75
N GLY A 203 -3.81 13.75 26.90
CA GLY A 203 -4.31 14.26 25.64
C GLY A 203 -4.46 13.16 24.55
N PRO A 204 -5.21 13.45 23.47
CA PRO A 204 -5.50 12.49 22.40
C PRO A 204 -4.32 12.36 21.43
N TRP A 205 -3.15 12.01 21.94
CA TRP A 205 -1.93 11.83 21.15
C TRP A 205 -1.01 10.76 21.71
N LEU A 206 -0.42 9.98 20.81
CA LEU A 206 0.69 9.08 21.11
C LEU A 206 1.97 9.61 20.44
N PRO A 207 2.89 10.23 21.21
CA PRO A 207 4.07 10.88 20.66
C PRO A 207 4.95 9.97 19.81
N ILE A 208 5.00 8.68 20.11
CA ILE A 208 5.79 7.69 19.36
C ILE A 208 5.40 7.61 17.88
N TYR A 209 4.10 7.69 17.56
CA TYR A 209 3.62 7.70 16.17
C TYR A 209 3.95 9.02 15.47
N GLY A 210 3.82 10.14 16.18
CA GLY A 210 4.21 11.46 15.68
C GLY A 210 5.70 11.53 15.37
N VAL A 211 6.55 11.10 16.32
CA VAL A 211 8.02 11.04 16.14
C VAL A 211 8.36 10.07 15.01
N GLY A 212 7.88 8.83 15.06
CA GLY A 212 8.18 7.81 14.07
C GLY A 212 7.86 8.27 12.64
N GLY A 213 6.64 8.75 12.42
CA GLY A 213 6.23 9.23 11.10
C GLY A 213 7.03 10.44 10.62
N THR A 214 7.26 11.43 11.49
CA THR A 214 8.02 12.64 11.13
C THR A 214 9.49 12.34 10.87
N VAL A 215 10.11 11.50 11.69
CA VAL A 215 11.53 11.10 11.51
C VAL A 215 11.70 10.31 10.21
N VAL A 216 10.77 9.39 9.87
CA VAL A 216 10.76 8.68 8.59
C VAL A 216 10.71 9.67 7.43
N LEU A 217 9.84 10.69 7.47
CA LEU A 217 9.74 11.70 6.43
C LEU A 217 11.03 12.52 6.24
N ILE A 218 11.72 12.85 7.32
CA ILE A 218 12.94 13.66 7.28
C ILE A 218 14.16 12.82 6.87
N VAL A 219 14.37 11.70 7.55
CA VAL A 219 15.59 10.89 7.40
C VAL A 219 15.59 10.14 6.06
N LEU A 220 14.43 9.62 5.65
CA LEU A 220 14.32 8.82 4.42
C LEU A 220 14.04 9.66 3.17
N LYS A 221 14.11 10.99 3.25
CA LYS A 221 13.91 11.90 2.11
C LYS A 221 14.69 11.47 0.86
N LYS A 222 15.96 11.09 1.01
CA LYS A 222 16.83 10.70 -0.11
C LYS A 222 16.49 9.33 -0.73
N PHE A 223 15.68 8.53 -0.06
CA PHE A 223 15.38 7.14 -0.45
C PHE A 223 13.95 6.97 -0.97
N ARG A 224 13.14 8.03 -1.01
CA ARG A 224 11.72 7.98 -1.43
C ARG A 224 11.50 7.47 -2.84
N ASN A 225 12.49 7.59 -3.72
CA ASN A 225 12.44 7.04 -5.08
C ASN A 225 12.64 5.51 -5.14
N LYS A 226 12.95 4.86 -4.01
CA LYS A 226 13.16 3.41 -3.89
C LYS A 226 12.23 2.82 -2.82
N PRO A 227 10.96 2.48 -3.16
CA PRO A 227 9.97 2.05 -2.17
C PRO A 227 10.39 0.88 -1.29
N TRP A 228 11.07 -0.13 -1.87
CA TRP A 228 11.59 -1.27 -1.11
C TRP A 228 12.63 -0.86 -0.05
N LEU A 229 13.49 0.13 -0.40
CA LEU A 229 14.50 0.63 0.53
C LEU A 229 13.86 1.51 1.61
N THR A 230 12.86 2.33 1.24
CA THR A 230 12.05 3.09 2.19
C THR A 230 11.37 2.16 3.19
N PHE A 231 10.82 1.04 2.73
CA PHE A 231 10.22 0.02 3.61
C PHE A 231 11.23 -0.54 4.61
N LEU A 232 12.38 -1.04 4.13
CA LEU A 232 13.42 -1.63 4.99
C LEU A 232 14.00 -0.61 5.98
N LEU A 233 14.29 0.60 5.51
CA LEU A 233 14.83 1.65 6.39
C LEU A 233 13.77 2.15 7.38
N SER A 234 12.50 2.20 7.03
CA SER A 234 11.42 2.50 7.96
C SER A 234 11.32 1.43 9.05
N MET A 235 11.44 0.14 8.68
CA MET A 235 11.46 -0.96 9.64
C MET A 235 12.56 -0.77 10.68
N VAL A 236 13.80 -0.52 10.24
CA VAL A 236 14.95 -0.32 11.13
C VAL A 236 14.76 0.94 11.97
N LEU A 237 14.39 2.05 11.37
CA LEU A 237 14.27 3.33 12.04
C LEU A 237 13.17 3.33 13.11
N CYS A 238 11.99 2.81 12.77
CA CYS A 238 10.89 2.68 13.73
C CYS A 238 11.23 1.68 14.84
N GLY A 239 11.90 0.57 14.52
CA GLY A 239 12.34 -0.39 15.52
C GLY A 239 13.35 0.21 16.52
N VAL A 240 14.27 1.04 16.05
CA VAL A 240 15.20 1.78 16.92
C VAL A 240 14.43 2.74 17.83
N ILE A 241 13.49 3.52 17.28
CA ILE A 241 12.66 4.45 18.05
C ILE A 241 11.86 3.69 19.11
N GLU A 242 11.16 2.62 18.72
CA GLU A 242 10.33 1.83 19.63
C GLU A 242 11.15 1.19 20.75
N TYR A 243 12.29 0.58 20.41
CA TYR A 243 13.18 -0.04 21.39
C TYR A 243 13.68 0.95 22.44
N PHE A 244 14.19 2.11 21.99
CA PHE A 244 14.71 3.12 22.92
C PHE A 244 13.59 3.80 23.69
N THR A 245 12.42 4.01 23.12
CA THR A 245 11.25 4.54 23.83
C THR A 245 10.85 3.60 24.96
N SER A 246 10.73 2.29 24.70
CA SER A 246 10.45 1.29 25.74
C SER A 246 11.51 1.29 26.85
N LEU A 247 12.80 1.32 26.47
CA LEU A 247 13.90 1.32 27.43
C LEU A 247 13.91 2.58 28.33
N ILE A 248 13.66 3.75 27.73
CA ILE A 248 13.63 5.03 28.47
C ILE A 248 12.44 5.06 29.42
N LEU A 249 11.25 4.69 28.94
CA LEU A 249 10.04 4.67 29.76
C LEU A 249 10.20 3.72 30.95
N GLU A 250 10.74 2.52 30.74
CA GLU A 250 10.99 1.57 31.83
C GLU A 250 11.98 2.12 32.85
N LYS A 251 13.07 2.79 32.41
CA LYS A 251 14.05 3.39 33.32
C LYS A 251 13.52 4.60 34.08
N VAL A 252 12.67 5.41 33.46
CA VAL A 252 12.15 6.67 34.06
C VAL A 252 10.95 6.40 34.93
N GLN A 253 10.04 5.53 34.49
CA GLN A 253 8.76 5.28 35.17
C GLN A 253 8.72 3.95 35.95
N GLY A 254 9.78 3.11 35.81
CA GLY A 254 9.88 1.84 36.52
C GLY A 254 8.93 0.74 36.04
N MET A 255 8.24 0.94 34.91
CA MET A 255 7.27 -0.01 34.36
C MET A 255 7.39 -0.14 32.85
N ARG A 256 7.04 -1.32 32.31
CA ARG A 256 6.91 -1.55 30.87
C ARG A 256 5.52 -1.15 30.41
N TRP A 257 5.45 -0.42 29.31
CA TRP A 257 4.21 0.00 28.70
C TRP A 257 3.63 -1.00 27.68
N TRP A 258 4.50 -1.87 27.14
CA TRP A 258 4.15 -3.01 26.29
C TRP A 258 5.19 -4.12 26.45
N ASP A 259 4.79 -5.36 26.18
CA ASP A 259 5.66 -6.53 26.21
C ASP A 259 5.32 -7.46 25.04
N TYR A 260 6.30 -7.66 24.18
CA TYR A 260 6.22 -8.57 23.03
C TYR A 260 6.89 -9.93 23.27
N SER A 261 7.11 -10.34 24.51
CA SER A 261 7.83 -11.59 24.85
C SER A 261 7.20 -12.84 24.23
N GLY A 262 5.88 -12.82 23.96
CA GLY A 262 5.16 -13.92 23.31
C GLY A 262 5.13 -13.88 21.79
N TYR A 263 5.69 -12.84 21.17
CA TYR A 263 5.62 -12.63 19.70
C TYR A 263 6.84 -13.20 18.99
N PHE A 264 6.66 -13.54 17.69
CA PHE A 264 7.71 -14.11 16.87
C PHE A 264 8.88 -13.14 16.68
N MET A 265 10.10 -13.66 16.81
CA MET A 265 11.35 -12.87 16.70
C MET A 265 11.34 -11.57 17.51
N ASN A 266 10.86 -11.64 18.76
CA ASN A 266 10.98 -10.49 19.65
C ASN A 266 12.42 -10.29 20.13
N PHE A 267 12.79 -9.04 20.39
CA PHE A 267 14.06 -8.67 20.99
C PHE A 267 13.82 -8.01 22.34
N GLN A 268 14.17 -8.73 23.41
CA GLN A 268 13.99 -8.34 24.82
C GLN A 268 12.53 -7.98 25.18
N GLY A 269 11.54 -8.51 24.46
CA GLY A 269 10.12 -8.16 24.62
C GLY A 269 9.77 -6.71 24.24
N ARG A 270 10.71 -5.92 23.69
CA ARG A 270 10.50 -4.50 23.39
C ARG A 270 10.07 -4.24 21.96
N ILE A 271 10.53 -5.05 21.03
CA ILE A 271 10.18 -5.03 19.61
C ILE A 271 9.95 -6.47 19.13
N CYS A 272 9.14 -6.65 18.10
CA CYS A 272 8.91 -7.93 17.43
C CYS A 272 8.85 -7.74 15.92
N LEU A 273 9.08 -8.80 15.15
CA LEU A 273 9.10 -8.72 13.69
C LEU A 273 7.74 -8.28 13.11
N GLU A 274 6.64 -8.76 13.68
CA GLU A 274 5.28 -8.41 13.26
C GLU A 274 5.01 -6.91 13.45
N GLY A 275 5.35 -6.35 14.61
CA GLY A 275 5.27 -4.92 14.89
C GLY A 275 6.13 -4.09 13.94
N LEU A 276 7.39 -4.52 13.74
CA LEU A 276 8.31 -3.86 12.81
C LEU A 276 7.80 -3.84 11.36
N ALA A 277 7.16 -4.93 10.91
CA ALA A 277 6.57 -4.98 9.57
C ALA A 277 5.38 -4.01 9.43
N VAL A 278 4.52 -3.93 10.46
CA VAL A 278 3.41 -2.97 10.50
C VAL A 278 3.93 -1.53 10.48
N PHE A 279 4.96 -1.21 11.27
CA PHE A 279 5.56 0.12 11.26
C PHE A 279 6.26 0.46 9.94
N ALA A 280 6.86 -0.53 9.26
CA ALA A 280 7.43 -0.32 7.93
C ALA A 280 6.36 0.01 6.89
N LEU A 281 5.22 -0.69 6.92
CA LEU A 281 4.06 -0.38 6.08
C LEU A 281 3.49 1.00 6.40
N GLY A 282 3.33 1.32 7.69
CA GLY A 282 2.92 2.64 8.17
C GLY A 282 3.87 3.75 7.70
N GLY A 283 5.18 3.51 7.74
CA GLY A 283 6.22 4.42 7.23
C GLY A 283 6.09 4.66 5.72
N CYS A 284 5.85 3.60 4.94
CA CYS A 284 5.56 3.73 3.51
C CYS A 284 4.27 4.51 3.26
N ALA A 285 3.20 4.18 3.98
CA ALA A 285 1.93 4.91 3.88
C ALA A 285 2.12 6.40 4.25
N ALA A 286 2.88 6.70 5.29
CA ALA A 286 3.22 8.06 5.69
C ALA A 286 3.95 8.81 4.57
N VAL A 287 4.98 8.20 3.95
CA VAL A 287 5.80 8.84 2.92
C VAL A 287 5.02 9.05 1.61
N TYR A 288 4.29 8.04 1.14
CA TYR A 288 3.73 8.03 -0.22
C TYR A 288 2.29 8.50 -0.29
N LEU A 289 1.52 8.40 0.80
CA LEU A 289 0.08 8.67 0.79
C LEU A 289 -0.30 9.78 1.77
N VAL A 290 -0.03 9.57 3.06
CA VAL A 290 -0.65 10.39 4.12
C VAL A 290 -0.02 11.77 4.21
N ALA A 291 1.32 11.86 4.30
CA ALA A 291 1.99 13.15 4.45
C ALA A 291 1.84 14.07 3.23
N PRO A 292 1.94 13.60 1.96
CA PRO A 292 1.67 14.44 0.80
C PRO A 292 0.25 14.99 0.79
N SER A 293 -0.75 14.13 1.11
CA SER A 293 -2.15 14.52 1.18
C SER A 293 -2.44 15.54 2.29
N LEU A 294 -1.87 15.32 3.48
CA LEU A 294 -1.98 16.23 4.62
C LEU A 294 -1.34 17.59 4.31
N ASP A 295 -0.12 17.59 3.76
CA ASP A 295 0.54 18.84 3.44
C ASP A 295 -0.20 19.62 2.36
N HIS A 296 -0.78 18.94 1.35
CA HIS A 296 -1.65 19.58 0.38
C HIS A 296 -2.86 20.26 1.07
N LEU A 297 -3.46 19.61 2.07
CA LEU A 297 -4.54 20.20 2.86
C LEU A 297 -4.04 21.39 3.69
N PHE A 298 -2.88 21.26 4.34
CA PHE A 298 -2.31 22.31 5.19
C PHE A 298 -1.81 23.52 4.39
N CYS A 299 -1.44 23.35 3.12
CA CYS A 299 -1.09 24.44 2.23
C CYS A 299 -2.29 25.35 1.88
N LYS A 300 -3.52 24.88 2.05
CA LYS A 300 -4.74 25.70 1.89
C LYS A 300 -4.98 26.66 3.06
N ILE A 301 -4.34 26.40 4.21
CA ILE A 301 -4.48 27.24 5.40
C ILE A 301 -3.56 28.46 5.28
N PRO A 302 -4.07 29.69 5.48
CA PRO A 302 -3.23 30.89 5.47
C PRO A 302 -2.08 30.75 6.48
N MET A 303 -0.87 31.17 6.10
CA MET A 303 0.35 30.96 6.89
C MET A 303 0.26 31.53 8.33
N LYS A 304 -0.43 32.64 8.53
CA LYS A 304 -0.64 33.22 9.87
C LYS A 304 -1.44 32.28 10.76
N ILE A 305 -2.57 31.75 10.26
CA ILE A 305 -3.44 30.82 10.98
C ILE A 305 -2.70 29.51 11.24
N LYS A 306 -2.00 28.98 10.23
CA LYS A 306 -1.18 27.77 10.35
C LYS A 306 -0.15 27.86 11.49
N LYS A 307 0.56 28.99 11.59
CA LYS A 307 1.51 29.24 12.68
C LYS A 307 0.82 29.29 14.05
N ILE A 308 -0.34 29.95 14.15
CA ILE A 308 -1.11 30.03 15.40
C ILE A 308 -1.51 28.61 15.85
N ILE A 309 -2.06 27.80 14.93
CA ILE A 309 -2.45 26.39 15.23
C ILE A 309 -1.22 25.60 15.71
N CYS A 310 -0.07 25.72 15.03
CA CYS A 310 1.16 25.05 15.47
C CYS A 310 1.55 25.46 16.91
N VAL A 311 1.54 26.74 17.22
CA VAL A 311 1.89 27.24 18.56
C VAL A 311 0.92 26.70 19.61
N VAL A 312 -0.38 26.78 19.34
CA VAL A 312 -1.41 26.27 20.28
C VAL A 312 -1.22 24.77 20.54
N LEU A 313 -1.05 23.97 19.48
CA LEU A 313 -0.84 22.54 19.63
C LEU A 313 0.44 22.21 20.41
N VAL A 314 1.54 22.92 20.13
CA VAL A 314 2.81 22.72 20.85
C VAL A 314 2.65 23.09 22.32
N VAL A 315 1.99 24.21 22.63
CA VAL A 315 1.75 24.64 24.02
C VAL A 315 0.89 23.63 24.78
N LEU A 316 -0.21 23.18 24.18
CA LEU A 316 -1.07 22.16 24.78
C LEU A 316 -0.34 20.84 25.01
N PHE A 317 0.47 20.43 24.03
CA PHE A 317 1.26 19.20 24.12
C PHE A 317 2.31 19.29 25.22
N VAL A 318 3.06 20.39 25.29
CA VAL A 318 4.09 20.59 26.34
C VAL A 318 3.42 20.65 27.71
N ALA A 319 2.28 21.31 27.85
CA ALA A 319 1.53 21.36 29.11
C ALA A 319 1.04 19.96 29.54
N ASP A 320 0.49 19.18 28.61
CA ASP A 320 0.05 17.81 28.89
C ASP A 320 1.23 16.90 29.24
N MET A 321 2.33 16.98 28.52
CA MET A 321 3.54 16.20 28.82
C MET A 321 4.13 16.57 30.18
N ALA A 322 4.14 17.85 30.52
CA ALA A 322 4.60 18.31 31.83
C ALA A 322 3.67 17.81 32.96
N TYR A 323 2.36 17.89 32.77
CA TYR A 323 1.38 17.37 33.72
C TYR A 323 1.51 15.84 33.89
N SER A 324 1.60 15.11 32.77
CA SER A 324 1.71 13.66 32.76
C SER A 324 3.03 13.13 33.30
N ALA A 325 4.08 13.96 33.37
CA ALA A 325 5.33 13.61 34.04
C ALA A 325 5.15 13.51 35.56
N PHE A 326 4.26 14.29 36.17
CA PHE A 326 3.94 14.23 37.58
C PHE A 326 2.76 13.31 37.90
N VAL A 327 1.78 13.26 37.00
CA VAL A 327 0.58 12.44 37.13
C VAL A 327 0.42 11.63 35.84
N PRO A 328 1.13 10.51 35.69
CA PRO A 328 1.04 9.69 34.48
C PRO A 328 -0.35 9.09 34.33
N ASN A 329 -0.82 8.97 33.09
CA ASN A 329 -2.03 8.26 32.76
C ASN A 329 -1.81 6.76 32.95
N ILE A 330 -2.23 6.22 34.10
CA ILE A 330 -2.07 4.81 34.47
C ILE A 330 -3.45 4.24 34.82
N GLY A 331 -3.66 2.98 34.53
CA GLY A 331 -4.91 2.31 34.85
C GLY A 331 -5.04 0.98 34.11
N GLU A 332 -6.14 0.28 34.36
CA GLU A 332 -6.44 -1.00 33.74
C GLU A 332 -6.52 -0.85 32.19
N GLY A 333 -5.76 -1.67 31.49
CA GLY A 333 -5.66 -1.65 30.03
C GLY A 333 -4.72 -0.61 29.44
N ILE A 334 -4.06 0.24 30.25
CA ILE A 334 -3.07 1.21 29.78
C ILE A 334 -1.67 0.63 29.85
N THR A 335 -1.38 -0.18 30.86
CA THR A 335 -0.09 -0.88 31.04
C THR A 335 -0.31 -2.39 31.03
N ASP A 336 0.54 -3.16 30.32
CA ASP A 336 0.41 -4.63 30.28
C ASP A 336 0.75 -5.31 31.62
N ASN A 337 1.37 -4.60 32.56
CA ASN A 337 1.64 -5.12 33.90
C ASN A 337 0.37 -5.40 34.72
N ASP A 338 -0.77 -4.84 34.38
CA ASP A 338 -2.03 -5.12 35.07
C ASP A 338 -2.59 -6.49 34.72
N VAL A 339 -2.30 -7.03 33.53
CA VAL A 339 -2.70 -8.39 33.12
C VAL A 339 -1.93 -9.43 33.95
N ALA A 340 -0.62 -9.25 34.13
CA ALA A 340 0.19 -10.15 34.93
C ALA A 340 -0.17 -10.12 36.43
N ARG A 341 -0.63 -8.98 36.96
CA ARG A 341 -1.13 -8.90 38.34
C ARG A 341 -2.48 -9.56 38.55
N ILE A 342 -3.34 -9.58 37.54
CA ILE A 342 -4.66 -10.26 37.60
C ILE A 342 -4.47 -11.77 37.58
N GLU A 343 -3.55 -12.30 36.75
CA GLU A 343 -3.23 -13.75 36.72
C GLU A 343 -2.59 -14.24 38.03
N ILE A 344 -1.80 -13.40 38.71
CA ILE A 344 -1.22 -13.74 40.01
C ILE A 344 -2.25 -13.66 41.14
N LYS A 345 -3.30 -12.81 41.01
CA LYS A 345 -4.36 -12.69 42.03
C LYS A 345 -5.48 -13.74 41.91
N ASN A 346 -5.63 -14.36 40.75
CA ASN A 346 -6.57 -15.45 40.52
C ASN A 346 -5.84 -16.69 39.98
N PRO A 347 -5.08 -17.42 40.80
CA PRO A 347 -4.61 -18.73 40.40
C PRO A 347 -5.85 -19.63 40.24
N THR A 348 -6.19 -19.94 39.01
CA THR A 348 -7.23 -20.95 38.70
C THR A 348 -6.80 -22.28 39.34
N TYR A 349 -7.55 -22.69 40.32
CA TYR A 349 -7.53 -24.03 40.85
C TYR A 349 -8.05 -25.04 39.83
#